data_07abc14b6080422e50e8fe0d05a73456
#
_entry.id   07abc14b6080422e50e8fe0d05a73456
#
_cell.length_a   1.000
_cell.length_b   1.000
_cell.length_c   1.000
_cell.angle_alpha   90.00
_cell.angle_beta   90.00
_cell.angle_gamma   90.00
#
_symmetry.space_group_name_H-M   'P 1'
#
loop_
_entity.id
_entity.type
_entity.pdbx_description
1 polymer ?
#
loop_
_entity_poly.entity_id
_entity_poly.type
_entity_poly.pdbx_seq_one_letter_code
_entity_poly.pdbx_strand_id
1 'polypeptide(L)'
;TPLSADDCEVPFYKDIHLSAGNGFSDDIEDYNGYKLRFSKSTLRRHGINPADVVCVCADGDSMEPVFPDGATLGINTADKVIKDGKIYAVNHGGLLRTKILQKLPDNKIRIKSYNSEAYPDEEADADEINIIGRVFWWSVIV
;
A
#
# COMPACT_ATOMS: atom_id res chain seq x y z
N THR A 1 7.62 -23.09 -12.64
CA THR A 1 8.50 -23.57 -11.59
C THR A 1 7.71 -23.77 -10.30
N PRO A 2 7.75 -24.95 -9.68
CA PRO A 2 7.03 -25.15 -8.43
C PRO A 2 7.60 -24.28 -7.31
N LEU A 3 6.75 -23.89 -6.35
CA LEU A 3 7.16 -23.15 -5.18
C LEU A 3 8.07 -24.01 -4.31
N SER A 4 9.13 -23.42 -3.78
CA SER A 4 9.91 -24.06 -2.72
C SER A 4 9.17 -23.93 -1.39
N ALA A 5 9.65 -24.66 -0.37
CA ALA A 5 9.04 -24.61 0.96
C ALA A 5 9.10 -23.22 1.59
N ASP A 6 10.09 -22.41 1.20
CA ASP A 6 10.23 -21.03 1.72
C ASP A 6 9.46 -19.96 0.90
N ASP A 7 8.94 -20.34 -0.25
CA ASP A 7 8.21 -19.40 -1.11
C ASP A 7 6.73 -19.33 -0.75
N CYS A 8 6.17 -18.13 -0.87
CA CYS A 8 4.74 -17.95 -0.83
C CYS A 8 4.29 -17.10 -2.01
N GLU A 9 3.06 -17.29 -2.43
CA GLU A 9 2.45 -16.46 -3.45
C GLU A 9 1.53 -15.45 -2.79
N VAL A 10 1.62 -14.19 -3.25
CA VAL A 10 0.76 -13.13 -2.77
C VAL A 10 -0.04 -12.56 -3.93
N PRO A 11 -1.30 -12.17 -3.71
CA PRO A 11 -2.13 -11.64 -4.80
C PRO A 11 -1.61 -10.29 -5.27
N PHE A 12 -1.75 -10.06 -6.59
CA PHE A 12 -1.41 -8.81 -7.22
C PHE A 12 -2.68 -8.22 -7.85
N TYR A 13 -3.11 -7.09 -7.33
CA TYR A 13 -4.31 -6.39 -7.80
C TYR A 13 -3.92 -5.31 -8.80
N LYS A 14 -4.17 -5.56 -10.07
CA LYS A 14 -3.77 -4.65 -11.14
C LYS A 14 -4.73 -3.48 -11.30
N ASP A 15 -6.02 -3.76 -11.28
CA ASP A 15 -7.06 -2.75 -11.41
C ASP A 15 -7.94 -2.81 -10.16
N ILE A 16 -7.78 -1.83 -9.28
CA ILE A 16 -8.46 -1.84 -8.00
C ILE A 16 -9.60 -0.84 -8.00
N HIS A 17 -10.79 -1.34 -7.65
CA HIS A 17 -11.92 -0.50 -7.33
C HIS A 17 -12.19 -0.61 -5.84
N LEU A 18 -12.11 0.51 -5.14
CA LEU A 18 -12.32 0.53 -3.70
C LEU A 18 -13.72 1.02 -3.38
N SER A 19 -14.37 0.34 -2.43
CA SER A 19 -15.60 0.85 -1.85
C SER A 19 -15.25 1.98 -0.88
N ALA A 20 -16.05 3.05 -0.89
CA ALA A 20 -15.84 4.16 0.04
C ALA A 20 -15.91 3.64 1.48
N GLY A 21 -14.84 3.91 2.25
CA GLY A 21 -14.77 3.57 3.66
C GLY A 21 -14.28 2.18 4.03
N ASN A 22 -14.06 1.27 3.07
CA ASN A 22 -13.80 -0.13 3.39
C ASN A 22 -12.49 -0.74 2.85
N GLY A 23 -11.52 0.03 2.46
CA GLY A 23 -10.27 -0.55 1.94
C GLY A 23 -10.55 -1.52 0.78
N PHE A 24 -9.92 -2.68 0.80
CA PHE A 24 -10.24 -3.74 -0.16
C PHE A 24 -11.57 -4.39 0.25
N SER A 25 -12.53 -4.44 -0.68
CA SER A 25 -13.76 -5.20 -0.44
C SER A 25 -13.49 -6.68 -0.71
N ASP A 26 -14.25 -7.55 -0.05
CA ASP A 26 -14.15 -8.99 -0.27
C ASP A 26 -14.54 -9.40 -1.70
N ASP A 27 -15.20 -8.51 -2.42
CA ASP A 27 -15.61 -8.72 -3.80
C ASP A 27 -14.53 -8.39 -4.82
N ILE A 28 -13.38 -7.87 -4.39
CA ILE A 28 -12.30 -7.57 -5.31
C ILE A 28 -11.46 -8.83 -5.52
N GLU A 29 -11.81 -9.57 -6.55
CA GLU A 29 -11.02 -10.70 -7.00
C GLU A 29 -10.16 -10.31 -8.20
N ASP A 30 -9.76 -9.05 -8.29
CA ASP A 30 -9.26 -8.50 -9.52
C ASP A 30 -7.74 -8.47 -9.57
N TYR A 31 -7.12 -9.59 -9.30
CA TYR A 31 -5.70 -9.74 -9.57
C TYR A 31 -5.45 -10.49 -10.88
N ASN A 32 -6.50 -10.81 -11.66
CA ASN A 32 -6.42 -11.49 -12.95
C ASN A 32 -5.60 -12.79 -12.91
N GLY A 33 -5.58 -13.46 -11.77
CA GLY A 33 -4.78 -14.66 -11.57
C GLY A 33 -3.30 -14.41 -11.38
N TYR A 34 -2.84 -13.17 -11.41
CA TYR A 34 -1.43 -12.86 -11.17
C TYR A 34 -1.11 -12.95 -9.68
N LYS A 35 0.01 -13.60 -9.40
CA LYS A 35 0.55 -13.71 -8.05
C LYS A 35 2.05 -13.48 -8.09
N LEU A 36 2.55 -12.83 -7.08
CA LEU A 36 3.98 -12.61 -6.90
C LEU A 36 4.52 -13.55 -5.83
N ARG A 37 5.79 -13.92 -5.97
CA ARG A 37 6.45 -14.80 -5.02
C ARG A 37 7.30 -13.99 -4.06
N PHE A 38 7.18 -14.33 -2.78
CA PHE A 38 8.02 -13.79 -1.73
C PHE A 38 8.63 -14.90 -0.91
N SER A 39 9.79 -14.64 -0.33
CA SER A 39 10.40 -15.55 0.64
C SER A 39 9.68 -15.41 1.99
N LYS A 40 9.16 -16.52 2.51
CA LYS A 40 8.51 -16.54 3.82
C LYS A 40 9.47 -16.11 4.92
N SER A 41 10.72 -16.56 4.87
CA SER A 41 11.71 -16.20 5.89
C SER A 41 12.05 -14.72 5.84
N THR A 42 12.09 -14.10 4.66
CA THR A 42 12.30 -12.67 4.53
C THR A 42 11.15 -11.89 5.16
N LEU A 43 9.91 -12.28 4.88
CA LEU A 43 8.74 -11.64 5.47
C LEU A 43 8.73 -11.77 7.00
N ARG A 44 9.03 -12.96 7.50
CA ARG A 44 9.07 -13.21 8.96
C ARG A 44 10.13 -12.37 9.67
N ARG A 45 11.29 -12.17 9.05
CA ARG A 45 12.33 -11.32 9.62
C ARG A 45 11.85 -9.88 9.83
N HIS A 46 10.92 -9.44 9.00
CA HIS A 46 10.33 -8.11 9.11
C HIS A 46 9.01 -8.09 9.89
N GLY A 47 8.66 -9.21 10.52
CA GLY A 47 7.44 -9.29 11.31
C GLY A 47 6.16 -9.32 10.47
N ILE A 48 6.25 -9.76 9.22
CA ILE A 48 5.13 -9.75 8.28
C ILE A 48 4.62 -11.17 8.08
N ASN A 49 3.30 -11.35 8.29
CA ASN A 49 2.64 -12.61 7.98
C ASN A 49 2.33 -12.65 6.48
N PRO A 50 2.82 -13.68 5.75
CA PRO A 50 2.55 -13.76 4.32
C PRO A 50 1.06 -13.70 3.94
N ALA A 51 0.17 -14.18 4.80
CA ALA A 51 -1.26 -14.14 4.54
C ALA A 51 -1.83 -12.72 4.49
N ASP A 52 -1.12 -11.75 5.06
CA ASP A 52 -1.56 -10.35 5.11
C ASP A 52 -0.98 -9.50 3.99
N VAL A 53 -0.17 -10.08 3.12
CA VAL A 53 0.51 -9.32 2.06
C VAL A 53 -0.34 -9.29 0.81
N VAL A 54 -0.48 -8.10 0.23
CA VAL A 54 -1.04 -7.90 -1.10
C VAL A 54 -0.12 -6.98 -1.89
N CYS A 55 -0.20 -7.05 -3.21
CA CYS A 55 0.55 -6.16 -4.08
C CYS A 55 -0.39 -5.36 -4.96
N VAL A 56 -0.01 -4.12 -5.23
CA VAL A 56 -0.77 -3.22 -6.09
C VAL A 56 0.19 -2.42 -6.97
N CYS A 57 -0.33 -1.80 -8.02
CA CYS A 57 0.42 -0.86 -8.84
C CYS A 57 0.29 0.55 -8.26
N ALA A 58 1.41 1.27 -8.20
CA ALA A 58 1.39 2.69 -7.88
C ALA A 58 0.83 3.46 -9.09
N ASP A 59 -0.02 4.44 -8.83
CA ASP A 59 -0.60 5.31 -9.84
C ASP A 59 -0.17 6.75 -9.57
N GLY A 60 0.40 7.39 -10.60
CA GLY A 60 0.85 8.76 -10.51
C GLY A 60 2.29 8.91 -10.02
N ASP A 61 2.78 10.13 -10.01
CA ASP A 61 4.17 10.47 -9.73
C ASP A 61 4.38 11.17 -8.39
N SER A 62 3.40 11.10 -7.49
CA SER A 62 3.46 11.81 -6.21
C SER A 62 4.57 11.32 -5.28
N MET A 63 5.06 10.12 -5.49
CA MET A 63 6.10 9.52 -4.66
C MET A 63 7.49 9.53 -5.29
N GLU A 64 7.64 10.16 -6.46
CA GLU A 64 8.98 10.34 -7.03
C GLU A 64 9.83 11.24 -6.13
N PRO A 65 11.12 10.98 -6.01
CA PRO A 65 11.92 9.98 -6.71
C PRO A 65 12.00 8.61 -6.01
N VAL A 66 11.21 8.38 -4.97
CA VAL A 66 11.27 7.12 -4.21
C VAL A 66 10.81 5.96 -5.07
N PHE A 67 9.65 6.08 -5.71
CA PHE A 67 9.25 5.16 -6.75
C PHE A 67 8.36 5.89 -7.79
N PRO A 68 8.48 5.48 -9.06
CA PRO A 68 7.73 6.13 -10.13
C PRO A 68 6.33 5.56 -10.27
N ASP A 69 5.55 6.21 -11.16
CA ASP A 69 4.29 5.66 -11.63
C ASP A 69 4.51 4.25 -12.19
N GLY A 70 3.60 3.35 -11.90
CA GLY A 70 3.66 1.97 -12.38
C GLY A 70 4.49 1.02 -11.52
N ALA A 71 5.14 1.49 -10.46
CA ALA A 71 5.87 0.61 -9.55
C ALA A 71 4.93 -0.41 -8.91
N THR A 72 5.46 -1.60 -8.66
CA THR A 72 4.72 -2.63 -7.91
C THR A 72 5.00 -2.42 -6.43
N LEU A 73 3.95 -2.35 -5.63
CA LEU A 73 4.04 -2.09 -4.20
C LEU A 73 3.60 -3.31 -3.41
N GLY A 74 4.36 -3.68 -2.38
CA GLY A 74 3.96 -4.68 -1.41
C GLY A 74 3.38 -4.01 -0.17
N ILE A 75 2.19 -4.44 0.24
CA ILE A 75 1.45 -3.85 1.35
C ILE A 75 1.23 -4.90 2.43
N ASN A 76 1.56 -4.56 3.67
CA ASN A 76 1.21 -5.37 4.82
C ASN A 76 -0.15 -4.87 5.35
N THR A 77 -1.20 -5.62 5.04
CA THR A 77 -2.57 -5.21 5.41
C THR A 77 -2.87 -5.35 6.91
N ALA A 78 -1.99 -5.99 7.67
CA ALA A 78 -2.13 -6.05 9.12
C ALA A 78 -1.57 -4.81 9.82
N ASP A 79 -0.73 -4.02 9.14
CA ASP A 79 -0.07 -2.85 9.73
C ASP A 79 -0.83 -1.58 9.34
N LYS A 80 -1.79 -1.21 10.17
CA LYS A 80 -2.69 -0.07 9.93
C LYS A 80 -2.52 1.06 10.94
N VAL A 81 -1.57 0.93 11.85
CA VAL A 81 -1.28 1.97 12.84
C VAL A 81 -0.25 2.92 12.27
N ILE A 82 -0.60 4.20 12.20
CA ILE A 82 0.30 5.20 11.61
C ILE A 82 1.54 5.37 12.47
N LYS A 83 2.70 5.19 11.83
CA LYS A 83 4.00 5.62 12.35
C LYS A 83 4.45 6.76 11.48
N ASP A 84 4.73 7.91 12.10
CA ASP A 84 5.07 9.13 11.37
C ASP A 84 6.22 8.91 10.40
N GLY A 85 6.03 9.36 9.17
CA GLY A 85 7.05 9.26 8.12
C GLY A 85 7.06 7.98 7.32
N LYS A 86 6.21 7.01 7.63
CA LYS A 86 6.09 5.77 6.87
C LYS A 86 5.05 5.92 5.76
N ILE A 87 5.16 5.05 4.75
CA ILE A 87 4.29 5.08 3.57
C ILE A 87 3.15 4.09 3.77
N TYR A 88 1.94 4.55 3.46
CA TYR A 88 0.73 3.73 3.58
C TYR A 88 -0.08 3.77 2.30
N ALA A 89 -0.70 2.65 1.97
CA ALA A 89 -1.77 2.62 0.99
C ALA A 89 -3.07 2.92 1.74
N VAL A 90 -3.85 3.86 1.22
CA VAL A 90 -5.08 4.30 1.87
C VAL A 90 -6.22 4.35 0.86
N ASN A 91 -7.42 4.13 1.37
CA ASN A 91 -8.65 4.41 0.66
C ASN A 91 -9.16 5.77 1.14
N HIS A 92 -9.09 6.75 0.27
CA HIS A 92 -9.55 8.10 0.56
C HIS A 92 -10.70 8.44 -0.37
N GLY A 93 -11.91 8.29 0.15
CA GLY A 93 -13.11 8.55 -0.64
C GLY A 93 -13.29 7.63 -1.85
N GLY A 94 -12.84 6.39 -1.77
CA GLY A 94 -12.92 5.43 -2.88
C GLY A 94 -11.70 5.40 -3.78
N LEU A 95 -10.72 6.29 -3.56
CA LEU A 95 -9.48 6.32 -4.31
C LEU A 95 -8.36 5.63 -3.56
N LEU A 96 -7.63 4.77 -4.24
CA LEU A 96 -6.39 4.21 -3.71
C LEU A 96 -5.29 5.27 -3.82
N ARG A 97 -4.74 5.65 -2.69
CA ARG A 97 -3.62 6.60 -2.64
C ARG A 97 -2.48 5.98 -1.87
N THR A 98 -1.25 6.28 -2.29
CA THR A 98 -0.04 5.88 -1.59
C THR A 98 0.65 7.15 -1.11
N LYS A 99 0.74 7.32 0.19
CA LYS A 99 1.19 8.58 0.79
C LYS A 99 1.96 8.32 2.08
N ILE A 100 2.77 9.31 2.45
CA ILE A 100 3.39 9.36 3.76
C ILE A 100 2.36 9.95 4.73
N LEU A 101 2.16 9.29 5.85
CA LEU A 101 1.18 9.74 6.84
C LEU A 101 1.84 10.21 8.12
N GLN A 102 1.24 11.20 8.74
CA GLN A 102 1.66 11.73 10.04
C GLN A 102 0.41 12.01 10.87
N LYS A 103 0.42 11.56 12.11
CA LYS A 103 -0.69 11.86 13.04
C LYS A 103 -0.61 13.31 13.50
N LEU A 104 -1.74 13.96 13.50
CA LEU A 104 -1.91 15.31 14.02
C LEU A 104 -2.92 15.31 15.18
N PRO A 105 -2.92 16.35 16.02
CA PRO A 105 -3.96 16.51 17.05
C PRO A 105 -5.36 16.57 16.45
N ASP A 106 -6.36 16.36 17.28
CA ASP A 106 -7.78 16.51 16.95
C ASP A 106 -8.27 15.55 15.87
N ASN A 107 -7.76 14.30 15.91
CA ASN A 107 -8.16 13.25 14.97
C ASN A 107 -7.91 13.63 13.51
N LYS A 108 -6.80 14.33 13.27
CA LYS A 108 -6.37 14.73 11.92
C LYS A 108 -5.17 13.92 11.47
N ILE A 109 -5.01 13.84 10.15
CA ILE A 109 -3.87 13.18 9.53
C ILE A 109 -3.27 14.15 8.52
N ARG A 110 -1.95 14.31 8.54
CA ARG A 110 -1.23 14.99 7.47
C ARG A 110 -0.86 13.97 6.42
N ILE A 111 -1.18 14.31 5.18
CA ILE A 111 -0.93 13.45 4.01
C ILE A 111 0.16 14.11 3.20
N LYS A 112 1.28 13.40 3.03
CA LYS A 112 2.49 13.97 2.41
C LYS A 112 2.90 13.15 1.19
N SER A 113 3.51 13.82 0.24
CA SER A 113 4.11 13.18 -0.94
C SER A 113 5.60 13.49 -0.98
N TYR A 114 6.41 12.56 -1.48
CA TYR A 114 7.83 12.85 -1.70
C TYR A 114 8.02 13.93 -2.75
N ASN A 115 7.21 13.90 -3.80
CA ASN A 115 7.17 14.96 -4.82
C ASN A 115 6.33 16.13 -4.29
N SER A 116 6.85 16.80 -3.27
CA SER A 116 6.10 17.80 -2.52
C SER A 116 5.86 19.10 -3.26
N GLU A 117 6.67 19.42 -4.26
CA GLU A 117 6.46 20.62 -5.08
C GLU A 117 5.20 20.49 -5.95
N ALA A 118 5.02 19.32 -6.56
CA ALA A 118 3.83 19.07 -7.38
C ALA A 118 2.62 18.67 -6.54
N TYR A 119 2.86 18.07 -5.38
CA TYR A 119 1.82 17.55 -4.49
C TYR A 119 2.04 18.06 -3.08
N PRO A 120 1.55 19.26 -2.76
CA PRO A 120 1.70 19.82 -1.42
C PRO A 120 1.02 18.98 -0.34
N ASP A 121 1.46 19.15 0.89
CA ASP A 121 0.86 18.46 2.03
C ASP A 121 -0.64 18.78 2.13
N GLU A 122 -1.40 17.76 2.51
CA GLU A 122 -2.83 17.87 2.75
C GLU A 122 -3.12 17.48 4.20
N GLU A 123 -4.25 17.94 4.70
CA GLU A 123 -4.78 17.49 5.98
C GLU A 123 -6.18 16.94 5.77
N ALA A 124 -6.51 15.89 6.50
CA ALA A 124 -7.82 15.26 6.45
C ALA A 124 -8.21 14.76 7.83
N ASP A 125 -9.50 14.61 8.06
CA ASP A 125 -9.98 13.94 9.26
C ASP A 125 -9.63 12.44 9.14
N ALA A 126 -9.20 11.85 10.25
CA ALA A 126 -8.87 10.43 10.28
C ALA A 126 -10.05 9.55 9.84
N ASP A 127 -11.27 10.01 10.08
CA ASP A 127 -12.48 9.27 9.71
C ASP A 127 -12.74 9.24 8.20
N GLU A 128 -12.10 10.12 7.45
CA GLU A 128 -12.23 10.17 5.98
C GLU A 128 -11.28 9.21 5.28
N ILE A 129 -10.32 8.65 6.01
CA ILE A 129 -9.26 7.82 5.46
C ILE A 129 -9.33 6.43 6.06
N ASN A 130 -9.38 5.43 5.19
CA ASN A 130 -9.28 4.04 5.61
C ASN A 130 -7.90 3.51 5.22
N ILE A 131 -7.08 3.18 6.21
CA ILE A 131 -5.73 2.68 5.97
C ILE A 131 -5.82 1.24 5.54
N ILE A 132 -5.30 0.95 4.35
CA ILE A 132 -5.26 -0.42 3.81
C ILE A 132 -4.09 -1.18 4.45
N GLY A 133 -2.94 -0.54 4.54
CA GLY A 133 -1.78 -1.11 5.16
C GLY A 133 -0.51 -0.35 4.84
N ARG A 134 0.58 -0.73 5.51
CA ARG A 134 1.88 -0.10 5.28
C ARG A 134 2.55 -0.67 4.04
N VAL A 135 3.09 0.22 3.21
CA VAL A 135 3.93 -0.19 2.08
C VAL A 135 5.32 -0.53 2.62
N PHE A 136 5.71 -1.78 2.50
CA PHE A 136 7.00 -2.27 3.02
C PHE A 136 8.00 -2.61 1.92
N TRP A 137 7.56 -2.65 0.68
CA TRP A 137 8.39 -3.10 -0.44
C TRP A 137 7.87 -2.50 -1.74
N TRP A 138 8.78 -2.20 -2.65
CA TRP A 138 8.41 -1.85 -4.03
C TRP A 138 9.44 -2.37 -5.00
N SER A 139 9.00 -2.53 -6.24
CA SER A 139 9.81 -2.99 -7.35
C SER A 139 9.52 -2.15 -8.58
N VAL A 140 10.57 -1.87 -9.33
CA VAL A 140 10.50 -1.01 -10.51
C VAL A 140 11.19 -1.72 -11.66
N ILE A 141 10.55 -1.67 -12.83
CA ILE A 141 11.18 -2.12 -14.06
C ILE A 141 11.75 -0.88 -14.75
N VAL A 142 13.02 -0.94 -14.99
CA VAL A 142 13.75 0.19 -15.60
C VAL A 142 13.83 0.02 -17.12
#